data_6e2aa711e61f8f156b336b515eb82590
#
_entry.id   6e2aa711e61f8f156b336b515eb82590
#
_cell.length_a   1.000
_cell.length_b   1.000
_cell.length_c   1.000
_cell.angle_alpha   90.00
_cell.angle_beta   90.00
_cell.angle_gamma   90.00
#
_symmetry.space_group_name_H-M   'P 1'
#
loop_
_entity.id
_entity.type
_entity.pdbx_description
1 polymer ?
#
loop_
_entity_poly.entity_id
_entity_poly.type
_entity_poly.pdbx_seq_one_letter_code
_entity_poly.pdbx_strand_id
1 'polypeptide(L)'
;MCRPLQLLFLMVLPLAGIAQEAQISDAKYIDDALSAAPAAIAKDAAVVRIGNDGAMRTLRKGTNGFTCLIMGTDKMCNDKNSMAFVHALMNHEPPPNKVGISYMLAGDKGASNSDPYATGKTADNHWIVTGPHLMVFGPPSKTLGYTKAKDPDPNKPYMMWAGTPYEHAMIPVGPAR
;
A
#
# COMPACT_ATOMS: atom_id res chain seq x y z
N MET A 1 -29.54 44.30 56.60
CA MET A 1 -29.04 42.93 56.39
C MET A 1 -29.26 42.58 54.96
N CYS A 2 -28.27 42.80 54.06
CA CYS A 2 -28.32 42.43 52.63
C CYS A 2 -27.63 41.08 52.42
N ARG A 3 -28.33 40.10 51.86
CA ARG A 3 -27.78 38.82 51.47
C ARG A 3 -27.25 38.94 50.01
N PRO A 4 -26.03 38.49 49.68
CA PRO A 4 -25.54 38.45 48.32
C PRO A 4 -26.15 37.24 47.55
N LEU A 5 -26.67 37.53 46.35
CA LEU A 5 -27.17 36.57 45.42
C LEU A 5 -25.96 35.92 44.70
N GLN A 6 -25.69 34.64 44.97
CA GLN A 6 -24.65 33.89 44.25
C GLN A 6 -25.19 33.42 42.88
N LEU A 7 -24.67 34.02 41.79
CA LEU A 7 -24.89 33.50 40.43
C LEU A 7 -24.06 32.24 40.20
N LEU A 8 -24.74 31.11 40.02
CA LEU A 8 -24.12 29.85 39.61
C LEU A 8 -23.89 29.90 38.10
N PHE A 9 -22.64 30.02 37.67
CA PHE A 9 -22.26 29.94 36.26
C PHE A 9 -22.17 28.46 35.88
N LEU A 10 -23.13 27.93 35.13
CA LEU A 10 -23.07 26.61 34.52
C LEU A 10 -22.09 26.69 33.32
N MET A 11 -20.88 26.13 33.47
CA MET A 11 -19.97 25.87 32.34
C MET A 11 -20.51 24.70 31.52
N VAL A 12 -21.05 25.00 30.35
CA VAL A 12 -21.37 24.00 29.32
C VAL A 12 -20.06 23.70 28.56
N LEU A 13 -19.44 22.58 28.85
CA LEU A 13 -18.29 22.06 28.06
C LEU A 13 -18.83 21.54 26.72
N PRO A 14 -18.28 21.99 25.56
CA PRO A 14 -18.66 21.40 24.30
C PRO A 14 -18.07 19.96 24.23
N LEU A 15 -18.95 18.96 24.06
CA LEU A 15 -18.54 17.63 23.63
C LEU A 15 -17.96 17.78 22.21
N ALA A 16 -16.63 17.77 22.09
CA ALA A 16 -15.97 17.55 20.82
C ALA A 16 -16.25 16.11 20.40
N GLY A 17 -17.22 15.92 19.51
CA GLY A 17 -17.49 14.65 18.86
C GLY A 17 -16.25 14.30 18.02
N ILE A 18 -15.49 13.28 18.45
CA ILE A 18 -14.44 12.67 17.63
C ILE A 18 -15.20 11.98 16.49
N ALA A 19 -15.16 12.56 15.29
CA ALA A 19 -15.63 11.91 14.08
C ALA A 19 -14.73 10.69 13.85
N GLN A 20 -15.20 9.51 14.24
CA GLN A 20 -14.58 8.24 13.95
C GLN A 20 -14.78 7.99 12.46
N GLU A 21 -13.72 8.11 11.65
CA GLU A 21 -13.77 7.73 10.24
C GLU A 21 -14.35 6.32 10.13
N ALA A 22 -15.47 6.21 9.41
CA ALA A 22 -16.18 4.94 9.27
C ALA A 22 -15.30 3.96 8.51
N GLN A 23 -14.71 3.03 9.23
CA GLN A 23 -13.88 1.97 8.65
C GLN A 23 -14.74 1.13 7.70
N ILE A 24 -14.30 0.94 6.45
CA ILE A 24 -15.02 0.11 5.48
C ILE A 24 -15.23 -1.29 6.04
N SER A 25 -16.38 -1.91 5.73
CA SER A 25 -16.70 -3.28 6.18
C SER A 25 -15.67 -4.30 5.71
N ASP A 26 -15.51 -5.40 6.45
CA ASP A 26 -14.58 -6.48 6.07
C ASP A 26 -14.93 -7.08 4.71
N ALA A 27 -16.22 -7.23 4.38
CA ALA A 27 -16.67 -7.71 3.06
C ALA A 27 -16.18 -6.80 1.92
N LYS A 28 -16.43 -5.48 2.06
CA LYS A 28 -15.95 -4.51 1.06
C LYS A 28 -14.42 -4.47 0.96
N TYR A 29 -13.71 -4.58 2.08
CA TYR A 29 -12.24 -4.63 2.07
C TYR A 29 -11.74 -5.87 1.33
N ILE A 30 -12.35 -7.04 1.55
CA ILE A 30 -12.01 -8.29 0.86
C ILE A 30 -12.17 -8.11 -0.66
N ASP A 31 -13.33 -7.62 -1.12
CA ASP A 31 -13.59 -7.40 -2.54
C ASP A 31 -12.58 -6.41 -3.16
N ASP A 32 -12.31 -5.31 -2.46
CA ASP A 32 -11.34 -4.31 -2.89
C ASP A 32 -9.92 -4.88 -2.98
N ALA A 33 -9.46 -5.62 -1.99
CA ALA A 33 -8.12 -6.22 -1.99
C ALA A 33 -7.97 -7.27 -3.11
N LEU A 34 -8.99 -8.11 -3.32
CA LEU A 34 -8.98 -9.14 -4.36
C LEU A 34 -8.99 -8.56 -5.78
N SER A 35 -9.48 -7.32 -5.98
CA SER A 35 -9.44 -6.64 -7.28
C SER A 35 -8.02 -6.35 -7.79
N ALA A 36 -7.01 -6.52 -6.93
CA ALA A 36 -5.60 -6.34 -7.28
C ALA A 36 -5.06 -7.45 -8.19
N ALA A 37 -5.70 -8.62 -8.27
CA ALA A 37 -5.18 -9.78 -8.99
C ALA A 37 -6.18 -10.32 -10.03
N PRO A 38 -5.71 -11.11 -11.03
CA PRO A 38 -6.59 -11.85 -11.92
C PRO A 38 -7.53 -12.78 -11.14
N ALA A 39 -8.74 -13.00 -11.63
CA ALA A 39 -9.74 -13.86 -10.99
C ALA A 39 -9.20 -15.27 -10.65
N ALA A 40 -8.33 -15.82 -11.50
CA ALA A 40 -7.69 -17.11 -11.30
C ALA A 40 -6.80 -17.16 -10.01
N ILE A 41 -6.21 -16.04 -9.63
CA ILE A 41 -5.43 -15.88 -8.39
C ILE A 41 -6.35 -15.45 -7.23
N ALA A 42 -7.17 -14.44 -7.44
CA ALA A 42 -8.03 -13.83 -6.43
C ALA A 42 -8.98 -14.85 -5.76
N LYS A 43 -9.53 -15.80 -6.54
CA LYS A 43 -10.51 -16.78 -6.04
C LYS A 43 -9.99 -17.61 -4.84
N ASP A 44 -8.69 -17.93 -4.78
CA ASP A 44 -8.08 -18.79 -3.77
C ASP A 44 -7.03 -18.05 -2.89
N ALA A 45 -6.87 -16.72 -3.05
CA ALA A 45 -5.93 -15.92 -2.29
C ALA A 45 -6.41 -15.66 -0.85
N ALA A 46 -5.48 -15.56 0.09
CA ALA A 46 -5.77 -15.02 1.41
C ALA A 46 -6.02 -13.51 1.33
N VAL A 47 -6.73 -12.95 2.31
CA VAL A 47 -6.85 -11.49 2.49
C VAL A 47 -6.50 -11.14 3.92
N VAL A 48 -5.60 -10.18 4.07
CA VAL A 48 -5.23 -9.61 5.38
C VAL A 48 -5.49 -8.10 5.37
N ARG A 49 -5.85 -7.56 6.53
CA ARG A 49 -5.96 -6.13 6.79
C ARG A 49 -4.85 -5.72 7.73
N ILE A 50 -4.13 -4.66 7.38
CA ILE A 50 -3.12 -4.04 8.25
C ILE A 50 -3.85 -3.07 9.17
N GLY A 51 -3.68 -3.22 10.49
CA GLY A 51 -4.17 -2.30 11.50
C GLY A 51 -3.30 -1.05 11.62
N ASN A 52 -3.78 -0.05 12.34
CA ASN A 52 -3.01 1.18 12.60
C ASN A 52 -1.73 0.94 13.43
N ASP A 53 -1.66 -0.18 14.10
CA ASP A 53 -0.48 -0.68 14.86
C ASP A 53 0.49 -1.51 14.01
N GLY A 54 0.22 -1.65 12.69
CA GLY A 54 0.98 -2.49 11.77
C GLY A 54 0.65 -3.98 11.86
N ALA A 55 -0.19 -4.41 12.81
CA ALA A 55 -0.58 -5.81 12.93
C ALA A 55 -1.46 -6.26 11.76
N MET A 56 -1.23 -7.49 11.28
CA MET A 56 -2.00 -8.08 10.19
C MET A 56 -3.10 -8.99 10.72
N ARG A 57 -4.37 -8.66 10.44
CA ARG A 57 -5.53 -9.50 10.76
C ARG A 57 -6.01 -10.24 9.50
N THR A 58 -6.10 -11.55 9.56
CA THR A 58 -6.64 -12.37 8.46
C THR A 58 -8.16 -12.20 8.38
N LEU A 59 -8.65 -11.72 7.24
CA LEU A 59 -10.07 -11.60 6.93
C LEU A 59 -10.59 -12.79 6.13
N ARG A 60 -9.74 -13.38 5.29
CA ARG A 60 -10.03 -14.56 4.48
C ARG A 60 -8.81 -15.45 4.43
N LYS A 61 -8.98 -16.76 4.67
CA LYS A 61 -7.94 -17.77 4.42
C LYS A 61 -7.82 -18.03 2.92
N GLY A 62 -6.62 -18.35 2.45
CA GLY A 62 -6.33 -18.72 1.07
C GLY A 62 -5.59 -20.05 0.98
N THR A 63 -5.51 -20.61 -0.22
CA THR A 63 -4.90 -21.92 -0.48
C THR A 63 -3.83 -21.90 -1.58
N ASN A 64 -3.69 -20.80 -2.34
CA ASN A 64 -2.80 -20.72 -3.49
C ASN A 64 -1.45 -20.00 -3.22
N GLY A 65 -1.17 -19.64 -1.97
CA GLY A 65 0.08 -19.00 -1.57
C GLY A 65 0.13 -17.48 -1.81
N PHE A 66 -0.95 -16.89 -2.35
CA PHE A 66 -1.08 -15.44 -2.48
C PHE A 66 -1.83 -14.83 -1.31
N THR A 67 -1.41 -13.61 -0.92
CA THR A 67 -2.06 -12.80 0.10
C THR A 67 -2.35 -11.42 -0.48
N CYS A 68 -3.63 -11.02 -0.50
CA CYS A 68 -4.05 -9.72 -0.96
C CYS A 68 -4.30 -8.79 0.23
N LEU A 69 -3.96 -7.50 0.06
CA LEU A 69 -4.11 -6.47 1.09
C LEU A 69 -4.23 -5.09 0.45
N ILE A 70 -4.57 -4.10 1.26
CA ILE A 70 -4.54 -2.69 0.90
C ILE A 70 -3.50 -2.01 1.81
N MET A 71 -2.48 -1.38 1.20
CA MET A 71 -1.46 -0.60 1.89
C MET A 71 -1.67 0.88 1.54
N GLY A 72 -2.08 1.68 2.54
CA GLY A 72 -2.59 3.02 2.27
C GLY A 72 -3.83 2.96 1.39
N THR A 73 -3.73 3.41 0.14
CA THR A 73 -4.80 3.33 -0.87
C THR A 73 -4.56 2.25 -1.92
N ASP A 74 -3.38 1.63 -1.93
CA ASP A 74 -2.93 0.75 -2.99
C ASP A 74 -3.29 -0.70 -2.70
N LYS A 75 -3.99 -1.30 -3.65
CA LYS A 75 -4.44 -2.70 -3.59
C LYS A 75 -3.39 -3.58 -4.21
N MET A 76 -2.93 -4.58 -3.49
CA MET A 76 -1.90 -5.50 -3.95
C MET A 76 -2.18 -6.94 -3.56
N CYS A 77 -1.73 -7.87 -4.40
CA CYS A 77 -1.84 -9.30 -4.15
C CYS A 77 -0.47 -9.96 -4.36
N ASN A 78 0.10 -10.42 -3.28
CA ASN A 78 1.50 -10.77 -3.13
C ASN A 78 1.69 -12.27 -2.98
N ASP A 79 2.71 -12.85 -3.61
CA ASP A 79 3.21 -14.17 -3.24
C ASP A 79 3.95 -14.13 -1.89
N LYS A 80 4.38 -15.28 -1.38
CA LYS A 80 5.08 -15.37 -0.09
C LYS A 80 6.34 -14.51 -0.03
N ASN A 81 7.10 -14.39 -1.12
CA ASN A 81 8.37 -13.67 -1.15
C ASN A 81 8.13 -12.16 -1.25
N SER A 82 7.13 -11.72 -2.03
CA SER A 82 6.74 -10.32 -2.06
C SER A 82 6.08 -9.87 -0.74
N MET A 83 5.35 -10.73 -0.03
CA MET A 83 4.90 -10.43 1.33
C MET A 83 6.08 -10.19 2.29
N ALA A 84 7.14 -11.00 2.18
CA ALA A 84 8.35 -10.79 2.96
C ALA A 84 9.07 -9.49 2.59
N PHE A 85 9.03 -9.07 1.31
CA PHE A 85 9.54 -7.77 0.88
C PHE A 85 8.70 -6.62 1.47
N VAL A 86 7.37 -6.70 1.42
CA VAL A 86 6.46 -5.70 2.03
C VAL A 86 6.72 -5.57 3.52
N HIS A 87 6.89 -6.71 4.23
CA HIS A 87 7.22 -6.69 5.66
C HIS A 87 8.55 -5.98 5.93
N ALA A 88 9.60 -6.30 5.15
CA ALA A 88 10.91 -5.66 5.30
C ALA A 88 10.82 -4.14 5.04
N LEU A 89 10.08 -3.71 4.01
CA LEU A 89 9.85 -2.30 3.71
C LEU A 89 9.17 -1.58 4.88
N MET A 90 8.10 -2.15 5.43
CA MET A 90 7.35 -1.56 6.55
C MET A 90 8.18 -1.42 7.84
N ASN A 91 9.15 -2.32 8.05
CA ASN A 91 10.00 -2.34 9.24
C ASN A 91 11.39 -1.70 9.01
N HIS A 92 11.63 -1.09 7.84
CA HIS A 92 12.94 -0.53 7.46
C HIS A 92 14.07 -1.57 7.50
N GLU A 93 13.77 -2.84 7.23
CA GLU A 93 14.70 -3.96 7.22
C GLU A 93 15.22 -4.24 5.80
N PRO A 94 16.40 -4.86 5.65
CA PRO A 94 16.86 -5.31 4.35
C PRO A 94 15.86 -6.29 3.71
N PRO A 95 15.48 -6.10 2.43
CA PRO A 95 14.54 -7.01 1.77
C PRO A 95 15.18 -8.39 1.52
N PRO A 96 14.35 -9.45 1.47
CA PRO A 96 14.86 -10.80 1.25
C PRO A 96 15.50 -10.95 -0.14
N ASN A 97 16.57 -11.72 -0.22
CA ASN A 97 17.26 -12.06 -1.48
C ASN A 97 16.51 -13.20 -2.22
N LYS A 98 15.22 -12.98 -2.53
CA LYS A 98 14.34 -13.96 -3.20
C LYS A 98 13.46 -13.29 -4.23
N VAL A 99 13.17 -13.99 -5.31
CA VAL A 99 12.19 -13.52 -6.30
C VAL A 99 10.80 -13.56 -5.68
N GLY A 100 10.10 -12.44 -5.78
CA GLY A 100 8.69 -12.32 -5.42
C GLY A 100 7.89 -11.62 -6.52
N ILE A 101 6.61 -11.91 -6.61
CA ILE A 101 5.69 -11.30 -7.57
C ILE A 101 4.51 -10.71 -6.83
N SER A 102 4.15 -9.47 -7.21
CA SER A 102 2.93 -8.81 -6.75
C SER A 102 2.09 -8.36 -7.93
N TYR A 103 0.78 -8.50 -7.81
CA TYR A 103 -0.21 -7.93 -8.72
C TYR A 103 -0.77 -6.64 -8.14
N MET A 104 -0.84 -5.58 -8.97
CA MET A 104 -1.53 -4.32 -8.69
C MET A 104 -2.42 -3.93 -9.88
N LEU A 105 -3.40 -4.79 -10.23
CA LEU A 105 -4.25 -4.60 -11.42
C LEU A 105 -5.26 -3.46 -11.27
N ALA A 106 -5.44 -2.94 -10.06
CA ALA A 106 -6.20 -1.71 -9.83
C ALA A 106 -5.39 -0.44 -10.19
N GLY A 107 -4.08 -0.58 -10.45
CA GLY A 107 -3.12 0.53 -10.49
C GLY A 107 -2.84 1.08 -9.10
N ASP A 108 -1.94 2.06 -9.02
CA ASP A 108 -1.62 2.80 -7.79
C ASP A 108 -2.15 4.24 -7.83
N LYS A 109 -2.04 4.94 -6.71
CA LYS A 109 -2.32 6.39 -6.59
C LYS A 109 -1.06 7.23 -6.66
N GLY A 110 0.04 6.59 -6.97
CA GLY A 110 1.36 7.15 -7.11
C GLY A 110 2.25 6.93 -5.89
N ALA A 111 3.53 6.82 -6.20
CA ALA A 111 4.61 6.71 -5.23
C ALA A 111 5.82 7.52 -5.70
N SER A 112 6.66 7.93 -4.77
CA SER A 112 7.98 8.47 -5.11
C SER A 112 8.82 7.38 -5.76
N ASN A 113 9.44 7.69 -6.91
CA ASN A 113 10.38 6.75 -7.55
C ASN A 113 11.79 6.80 -6.95
N SER A 114 12.06 7.75 -6.07
CA SER A 114 13.39 7.93 -5.45
C SER A 114 13.42 7.65 -3.96
N ASP A 115 12.28 7.72 -3.27
CA ASP A 115 12.18 7.53 -1.82
C ASP A 115 11.05 6.54 -1.49
N PRO A 116 11.38 5.31 -1.03
CA PRO A 116 10.39 4.30 -0.67
C PRO A 116 9.51 4.66 0.53
N TYR A 117 9.87 5.70 1.29
CA TYR A 117 9.18 6.14 2.50
C TYR A 117 8.42 7.46 2.35
N ALA A 118 8.41 8.04 1.14
CA ALA A 118 7.67 9.26 0.88
C ALA A 118 6.17 9.05 1.09
N THR A 119 5.56 9.90 1.91
CA THR A 119 4.13 9.82 2.26
C THR A 119 3.24 10.64 1.33
N GLY A 120 3.81 11.38 0.39
CA GLY A 120 3.07 12.21 -0.56
C GLY A 120 3.97 12.82 -1.64
N LYS A 121 3.33 13.38 -2.65
CA LYS A 121 4.01 14.05 -3.77
C LYS A 121 4.66 15.35 -3.31
N THR A 122 5.93 15.56 -3.72
CA THR A 122 6.67 16.82 -3.61
C THR A 122 7.22 17.23 -4.98
N ALA A 123 7.87 18.39 -5.07
CA ALA A 123 8.49 18.86 -6.32
C ALA A 123 9.64 17.94 -6.78
N ASP A 124 10.35 17.32 -5.82
CA ASP A 124 11.65 16.68 -6.06
C ASP A 124 11.66 15.17 -5.85
N ASN A 125 10.53 14.55 -5.49
CA ASN A 125 10.50 13.13 -5.16
C ASN A 125 10.09 12.22 -6.31
N HIS A 126 10.06 12.75 -7.55
CA HIS A 126 9.81 11.95 -8.76
C HIS A 126 8.58 11.06 -8.64
N TRP A 127 7.41 11.69 -8.36
CA TRP A 127 6.16 10.99 -8.11
C TRP A 127 5.57 10.40 -9.38
N ILE A 128 5.37 9.09 -9.41
CA ILE A 128 4.86 8.36 -10.56
C ILE A 128 3.54 7.68 -10.19
N VAL A 129 2.57 7.75 -11.08
CA VAL A 129 1.31 6.99 -11.02
C VAL A 129 1.36 5.93 -12.09
N THR A 130 1.27 4.66 -11.69
CA THR A 130 1.33 3.52 -12.62
C THR A 130 -0.06 2.88 -12.72
N GLY A 131 -0.50 2.63 -13.94
CA GLY A 131 -1.74 1.90 -14.21
C GLY A 131 -1.69 0.45 -13.72
N PRO A 132 -2.57 -0.42 -14.20
CA PRO A 132 -2.49 -1.85 -13.91
C PRO A 132 -1.09 -2.41 -14.19
N HIS A 133 -0.46 -3.02 -13.20
CA HIS A 133 0.93 -3.50 -13.31
C HIS A 133 1.22 -4.73 -12.45
N LEU A 134 2.36 -5.34 -12.75
CA LEU A 134 3.03 -6.34 -11.92
C LEU A 134 4.28 -5.72 -11.31
N MET A 135 4.64 -6.15 -10.10
CA MET A 135 5.95 -5.90 -9.52
C MET A 135 6.75 -7.20 -9.44
N VAL A 136 8.03 -7.16 -9.79
CA VAL A 136 8.96 -8.27 -9.62
C VAL A 136 10.09 -7.84 -8.71
N PHE A 137 10.19 -8.49 -7.57
CA PHE A 137 11.16 -8.20 -6.51
C PHE A 137 12.35 -9.15 -6.56
N GLY A 138 13.42 -8.77 -5.85
CA GLY A 138 14.60 -9.59 -5.66
C GLY A 138 15.66 -9.42 -6.75
N PRO A 139 16.84 -10.06 -6.60
CA PRO A 139 18.00 -9.81 -7.46
C PRO A 139 17.77 -10.00 -8.96
N PRO A 140 17.01 -11.01 -9.42
CA PRO A 140 16.75 -11.17 -10.85
C PRO A 140 16.02 -9.99 -11.48
N SER A 141 15.19 -9.24 -10.74
CA SER A 141 14.51 -8.05 -11.28
C SER A 141 15.53 -7.02 -11.77
N LYS A 142 16.67 -6.90 -11.11
CA LYS A 142 17.73 -5.94 -11.43
C LYS A 142 18.49 -6.28 -12.74
N THR A 143 18.32 -7.50 -13.25
CA THR A 143 18.95 -7.97 -14.50
C THR A 143 18.07 -7.85 -15.73
N LEU A 144 16.81 -7.37 -15.56
CA LEU A 144 15.85 -7.22 -16.66
C LEU A 144 16.21 -6.10 -17.65
N GLY A 145 17.18 -5.25 -17.33
CA GLY A 145 17.64 -4.18 -18.23
C GLY A 145 16.65 -3.02 -18.40
N TYR A 146 15.65 -2.91 -17.52
CA TYR A 146 14.69 -1.80 -17.58
C TYR A 146 15.33 -0.47 -17.15
N THR A 147 14.76 0.63 -17.63
CA THR A 147 15.26 1.97 -17.31
C THR A 147 15.26 2.24 -15.79
N LYS A 148 16.30 2.92 -15.33
CA LYS A 148 16.46 3.43 -13.96
C LYS A 148 16.30 4.94 -13.89
N ALA A 149 15.68 5.55 -14.92
CA ALA A 149 15.38 6.96 -14.93
C ALA A 149 14.49 7.32 -13.70
N LYS A 150 14.71 8.48 -13.13
CA LYS A 150 13.91 8.97 -11.99
C LYS A 150 12.47 9.28 -12.40
N ASP A 151 12.27 9.75 -13.64
CA ASP A 151 10.96 10.03 -14.24
C ASP A 151 10.77 9.17 -15.48
N PRO A 152 10.49 7.86 -15.35
CA PRO A 152 10.25 6.96 -16.46
C PRO A 152 8.84 7.17 -17.03
N ASP A 153 8.62 6.68 -18.26
CA ASP A 153 7.27 6.52 -18.81
C ASP A 153 6.52 5.41 -18.05
N PRO A 154 5.44 5.72 -17.31
CA PRO A 154 4.73 4.73 -16.49
C PRO A 154 3.96 3.69 -17.32
N ASN A 155 3.92 3.83 -18.65
CA ASN A 155 3.33 2.86 -19.57
C ASN A 155 4.35 1.84 -20.12
N LYS A 156 5.61 1.94 -19.72
CA LYS A 156 6.70 1.02 -20.10
C LYS A 156 7.34 0.42 -18.86
N PRO A 157 7.97 -0.77 -18.96
CA PRO A 157 8.68 -1.34 -17.83
C PRO A 157 9.83 -0.45 -17.34
N TYR A 158 9.94 -0.30 -16.02
CA TYR A 158 10.98 0.50 -15.37
C TYR A 158 11.39 -0.08 -14.01
N MET A 159 12.49 0.42 -13.46
CA MET A 159 12.95 0.09 -12.11
C MET A 159 12.52 1.18 -11.14
N MET A 160 11.67 0.81 -10.17
CA MET A 160 11.29 1.68 -9.06
C MET A 160 12.36 1.61 -7.96
N TRP A 161 12.59 2.73 -7.27
CA TRP A 161 13.56 2.92 -6.19
C TRP A 161 14.99 2.49 -6.56
N ALA A 162 15.37 2.77 -7.82
CA ALA A 162 16.68 2.43 -8.35
C ALA A 162 17.83 2.92 -7.45
N GLY A 163 18.79 2.03 -7.16
CA GLY A 163 19.93 2.32 -6.28
C GLY A 163 19.64 2.17 -4.80
N THR A 164 18.40 1.86 -4.38
CA THR A 164 18.06 1.52 -2.99
C THR A 164 18.06 0.00 -2.77
N PRO A 165 18.07 -0.48 -1.51
CA PRO A 165 17.88 -1.90 -1.23
C PRO A 165 16.55 -2.44 -1.76
N TYR A 166 15.54 -1.60 -1.89
CA TYR A 166 14.17 -1.94 -2.32
C TYR A 166 13.95 -1.80 -3.83
N GLU A 167 15.02 -1.63 -4.63
CA GLU A 167 14.92 -1.60 -6.09
C GLU A 167 14.20 -2.83 -6.63
N HIS A 168 13.15 -2.61 -7.44
CA HIS A 168 12.36 -3.66 -8.05
C HIS A 168 11.80 -3.25 -9.41
N ALA A 169 11.37 -4.23 -10.22
CA ALA A 169 10.82 -3.97 -11.54
C ALA A 169 9.32 -3.70 -11.48
N MET A 170 8.89 -2.64 -12.15
CA MET A 170 7.51 -2.28 -12.46
C MET A 170 7.21 -2.70 -13.90
N ILE A 171 6.17 -3.52 -14.10
CA ILE A 171 5.79 -4.06 -15.42
C ILE A 171 4.32 -3.67 -15.68
N PRO A 172 4.07 -2.51 -16.33
CA PRO A 172 2.73 -2.09 -16.68
C PRO A 172 2.06 -3.10 -17.63
N VAL A 173 0.77 -3.41 -17.37
CA VAL A 173 -0.07 -4.30 -18.19
C VAL A 173 -1.32 -3.59 -18.68
N GLY A 174 -1.44 -2.31 -18.40
CA GLY A 174 -2.50 -1.42 -18.87
C GLY A 174 -2.10 0.04 -18.69
N PRO A 175 -2.80 0.99 -19.34
CA PRO A 175 -2.45 2.40 -19.29
C PRO A 175 -2.58 2.99 -17.87
N ALA A 176 -1.71 3.93 -17.52
CA ALA A 176 -1.90 4.81 -16.38
C ALA A 176 -3.22 5.60 -16.57
N ARG A 177 -3.98 5.77 -15.49
CA ARG A 177 -5.31 6.42 -15.51
C ARG A 177 -5.28 7.78 -14.84
#